data_2ff35dd7033cd5a555f8540e40f39b50
#
_entry.id   2ff35dd7033cd5a555f8540e40f39b50
#
_cell.length_a   1.000
_cell.length_b   1.000
_cell.length_c   1.000
_cell.angle_alpha   90.00
_cell.angle_beta   90.00
_cell.angle_gamma   90.00
#
_symmetry.space_group_name_H-M   'P 1'
#
loop_
_entity.id
_entity.type
_entity.pdbx_description
1 polymer ?
#
loop_
_entity_poly.entity_id
_entity_poly.type
_entity_poly.pdbx_seq_one_letter_code
_entity_poly.pdbx_strand_id
1 'polypeptide(L)'
;MIAWGGPKLAEAGATVIERSADDGAMGLSAISRIGAVRRHAAAIDRWCSQHRVAVHVPVDSPAANFPVAKRMKRRGVRVCHLVAPQLWAWGPWRLNKLRRCTDCVLCLLPFEEKWFRDRQVPARFIGHPVINRPLAEDTVARAAEYPAGSPKVLLLPGSRSSEVRRNLPLLLRALSEMQSRHRRLNALLVAANAELLQLVRSRIGDSVPSGLHLITGDLDAAIAWCDLALCVSGTVSLDVTRQAKPMVGVYKVSPLSYFGSRLLLTTPNRLLPNILAGRRIVPEFVPHMGGAEPVWQAAETLLADQARMRAATDALRGVLEPYRGHDPAEEAAQAILRLARGENPLSS
;
A
#
# COMPACT_ATOMS: atom_id res chain seq x y z
N MET A 1 19.12 -17.20 5.92
CA MET A 1 18.94 -15.84 5.33
C MET A 1 19.39 -14.80 6.34
N ILE A 2 20.15 -13.80 5.89
CA ILE A 2 20.60 -12.68 6.73
C ILE A 2 19.83 -11.44 6.32
N ALA A 3 19.37 -10.64 7.28
CA ALA A 3 18.51 -9.50 7.01
C ALA A 3 18.93 -8.24 7.80
N TRP A 4 18.70 -7.10 7.19
CA TRP A 4 18.60 -5.78 7.81
C TRP A 4 17.16 -5.33 7.65
N GLY A 5 16.36 -5.38 8.73
CA GLY A 5 14.93 -5.12 8.61
C GLY A 5 14.17 -5.22 9.93
N GLY A 6 12.86 -5.36 9.83
CA GLY A 6 11.96 -5.40 10.98
C GLY A 6 11.81 -6.77 11.65
N PRO A 7 11.08 -6.84 12.79
CA PRO A 7 10.91 -8.05 13.58
C PRO A 7 10.25 -9.20 12.81
N LYS A 8 9.37 -8.91 11.86
CA LYS A 8 8.70 -9.93 11.03
C LYS A 8 9.67 -10.80 10.23
N LEU A 9 10.86 -10.29 9.88
CA LEU A 9 11.88 -11.09 9.22
C LEU A 9 12.50 -12.11 10.18
N ALA A 10 12.69 -11.74 11.44
CA ALA A 10 13.14 -12.69 12.49
C ALA A 10 12.08 -13.77 12.76
N GLU A 11 10.81 -13.41 12.86
CA GLU A 11 9.68 -14.32 12.99
C GLU A 11 9.62 -15.32 11.82
N ALA A 12 9.98 -14.88 10.61
CA ALA A 12 10.08 -15.72 9.42
C ALA A 12 11.39 -16.54 9.33
N GLY A 13 12.20 -16.59 10.41
CA GLY A 13 13.43 -17.39 10.48
C GLY A 13 14.68 -16.73 9.88
N ALA A 14 14.68 -15.42 9.58
CA ALA A 14 15.88 -14.74 9.17
C ALA A 14 16.74 -14.31 10.38
N THR A 15 18.05 -14.39 10.23
CA THR A 15 18.97 -13.76 11.19
C THR A 15 19.03 -12.27 10.94
N VAL A 16 18.39 -11.47 11.78
CA VAL A 16 18.39 -10.01 11.67
C VAL A 16 19.63 -9.45 12.37
N ILE A 17 20.51 -8.83 11.57
CA ILE A 17 21.76 -8.19 12.06
C ILE A 17 21.46 -6.85 12.73
N GLU A 18 20.58 -6.05 12.11
CA GLU A 18 20.25 -4.71 12.57
C GLU A 18 18.78 -4.40 12.25
N ARG A 19 18.07 -3.84 13.21
CA ARG A 19 16.69 -3.38 13.02
C ARG A 19 16.72 -2.04 12.29
N SER A 20 16.34 -2.04 11.00
CA SER A 20 16.30 -0.83 10.17
C SER A 20 14.88 -0.31 9.92
N ALA A 21 13.86 -1.10 10.27
CA ALA A 21 12.45 -0.77 9.99
C ALA A 21 11.76 0.01 11.13
N ASP A 22 12.33 0.01 12.35
CA ASP A 22 11.77 0.73 13.51
C ASP A 22 12.03 2.25 13.43
N ASP A 23 13.04 2.65 12.68
CA ASP A 23 13.30 4.04 12.33
C ASP A 23 12.36 4.50 11.18
N GLY A 24 11.07 4.37 11.35
CA GLY A 24 10.09 5.12 10.58
C GLY A 24 10.35 6.60 10.80
N ALA A 25 11.39 7.12 10.14
CA ALA A 25 12.00 8.45 10.31
C ALA A 25 11.05 9.57 9.91
N MET A 26 9.90 9.63 10.54
CA MET A 26 8.94 10.70 10.47
C MET A 26 9.32 11.79 11.50
N GLY A 27 10.30 12.59 11.13
CA GLY A 27 10.78 13.69 11.98
C GLY A 27 12.23 14.09 11.76
N LEU A 28 13.03 13.22 11.17
CA LEU A 28 14.44 13.54 10.88
C LEU A 28 14.56 14.43 9.64
N SER A 29 15.48 15.39 9.68
CA SER A 29 15.80 16.22 8.52
C SER A 29 16.28 15.38 7.33
N ALA A 30 16.15 15.87 6.10
CA ALA A 30 16.63 15.17 4.90
C ALA A 30 18.12 14.81 4.99
N ILE A 31 18.91 15.65 5.64
CA ILE A 31 20.36 15.46 5.85
C ILE A 31 20.64 14.29 6.78
N SER A 32 19.92 14.16 7.90
CA SER A 32 20.10 13.04 8.83
C SER A 32 19.71 11.71 8.21
N ARG A 33 18.68 11.68 7.34
CA ARG A 33 18.31 10.49 6.55
C ARG A 33 19.41 10.04 5.60
N ILE A 34 20.06 10.96 4.89
CA ILE A 34 21.19 10.63 4.00
C ILE A 34 22.34 10.04 4.80
N GLY A 35 22.66 10.61 5.94
CA GLY A 35 23.70 10.10 6.85
C GLY A 35 23.40 8.68 7.36
N ALA A 36 22.16 8.42 7.78
CA ALA A 36 21.70 7.10 8.22
C ALA A 36 21.81 6.07 7.09
N VAL A 37 21.32 6.39 5.89
CA VAL A 37 21.42 5.49 4.72
C VAL A 37 22.87 5.18 4.37
N ARG A 38 23.78 6.15 4.44
CA ARG A 38 25.22 5.93 4.17
C ARG A 38 25.86 5.03 5.22
N ARG A 39 25.58 5.24 6.51
CA ARG A 39 26.10 4.38 7.61
C ARG A 39 25.59 2.95 7.43
N HIS A 40 24.33 2.78 7.19
CA HIS A 40 23.68 1.49 6.96
C HIS A 40 24.32 0.74 5.76
N ALA A 41 24.45 1.45 4.62
CA ALA A 41 25.12 0.88 3.45
C ALA A 41 26.58 0.51 3.71
N ALA A 42 27.29 1.23 4.57
CA ALA A 42 28.66 0.90 4.93
C ALA A 42 28.73 -0.31 5.88
N ALA A 43 27.78 -0.46 6.80
CA ALA A 43 27.69 -1.62 7.70
C ALA A 43 27.43 -2.91 6.90
N ILE A 44 26.46 -2.88 5.98
CA ILE A 44 26.17 -4.00 5.07
C ILE A 44 27.39 -4.35 4.22
N ASP A 45 28.06 -3.36 3.65
CA ASP A 45 29.25 -3.57 2.80
C ASP A 45 30.41 -4.20 3.59
N ARG A 46 30.63 -3.77 4.83
CA ARG A 46 31.64 -4.36 5.73
C ARG A 46 31.30 -5.81 6.05
N TRP A 47 30.05 -6.11 6.37
CA TRP A 47 29.62 -7.47 6.64
C TRP A 47 29.82 -8.37 5.41
N CYS A 48 29.43 -7.90 4.22
CA CYS A 48 29.61 -8.62 2.97
C CYS A 48 31.08 -8.80 2.55
N SER A 49 32.02 -8.01 3.12
CA SER A 49 33.45 -8.23 2.86
C SER A 49 34.01 -9.47 3.57
N GLN A 50 33.33 -9.92 4.61
CA GLN A 50 33.73 -11.06 5.44
C GLN A 50 32.91 -12.34 5.13
N HIS A 51 31.86 -12.23 4.30
CA HIS A 51 30.93 -13.33 4.04
C HIS A 51 30.65 -13.46 2.55
N ARG A 52 30.52 -14.68 2.07
CA ARG A 52 30.08 -14.95 0.68
C ARG A 52 28.57 -14.69 0.58
N VAL A 53 28.19 -13.81 -0.34
CA VAL A 53 26.80 -13.45 -0.61
C VAL A 53 26.45 -13.92 -2.03
N ALA A 54 25.50 -14.83 -2.17
CA ALA A 54 25.04 -15.33 -3.46
C ALA A 54 24.12 -14.32 -4.17
N VAL A 55 23.21 -13.71 -3.41
CA VAL A 55 22.25 -12.74 -3.94
C VAL A 55 21.92 -11.68 -2.88
N HIS A 56 21.77 -10.44 -3.32
CA HIS A 56 21.25 -9.33 -2.50
C HIS A 56 19.83 -9.00 -2.94
N VAL A 57 18.92 -8.92 -1.99
CA VAL A 57 17.48 -8.64 -2.24
C VAL A 57 17.11 -7.32 -1.57
N PRO A 58 17.23 -6.18 -2.27
CA PRO A 58 16.64 -4.93 -1.81
C PRO A 58 15.12 -4.99 -1.95
N VAL A 59 14.41 -4.51 -0.90
CA VAL A 59 12.94 -4.49 -0.89
C VAL A 59 12.46 -3.05 -0.93
N ASP A 60 11.66 -2.68 -1.94
CA ASP A 60 11.10 -1.32 -2.11
C ASP A 60 12.15 -0.20 -1.93
N SER A 61 11.77 0.95 -1.47
CA SER A 61 12.62 2.07 -0.98
C SER A 61 13.89 2.34 -1.79
N PRO A 62 13.81 2.73 -3.07
CA PRO A 62 14.98 2.88 -3.92
C PRO A 62 16.01 3.89 -3.38
N ALA A 63 15.57 4.89 -2.60
CA ALA A 63 16.46 5.87 -2.01
C ALA A 63 17.42 5.24 -0.96
N ALA A 64 16.92 4.30 -0.17
CA ALA A 64 17.71 3.57 0.81
C ALA A 64 18.54 2.44 0.15
N ASN A 65 17.95 1.74 -0.81
CA ASN A 65 18.49 0.50 -1.35
C ASN A 65 19.52 0.68 -2.48
N PHE A 66 19.40 1.70 -3.33
CA PHE A 66 20.34 1.91 -4.42
C PHE A 66 21.82 2.05 -4.00
N PRO A 67 22.18 2.73 -2.89
CA PRO A 67 23.57 2.78 -2.44
C PRO A 67 24.13 1.41 -2.08
N VAL A 68 23.33 0.53 -1.48
CA VAL A 68 23.72 -0.84 -1.13
C VAL A 68 23.82 -1.69 -2.40
N ALA A 69 22.78 -1.72 -3.23
CA ALA A 69 22.75 -2.48 -4.47
C ALA A 69 23.95 -2.15 -5.39
N LYS A 70 24.32 -0.85 -5.50
CA LYS A 70 25.50 -0.44 -6.26
C LYS A 70 26.80 -1.04 -5.71
N ARG A 71 26.96 -1.16 -4.38
CA ARG A 71 28.12 -1.78 -3.76
C ARG A 71 28.14 -3.28 -4.01
N MET A 72 27.01 -3.95 -3.89
CA MET A 72 26.86 -5.37 -4.15
C MET A 72 27.23 -5.71 -5.61
N LYS A 73 26.74 -4.93 -6.57
CA LYS A 73 27.12 -5.10 -8.00
C LYS A 73 28.64 -4.95 -8.23
N ARG A 74 29.29 -4.01 -7.57
CA ARG A 74 30.77 -3.85 -7.66
C ARG A 74 31.56 -5.06 -7.10
N ARG A 75 30.93 -5.82 -6.18
CA ARG A 75 31.48 -7.05 -5.62
C ARG A 75 31.11 -8.30 -6.46
N GLY A 76 30.44 -8.12 -7.59
CA GLY A 76 29.98 -9.24 -8.41
C GLY A 76 28.76 -9.97 -7.84
N VAL A 77 28.15 -9.47 -6.75
CA VAL A 77 26.95 -10.04 -6.16
C VAL A 77 25.74 -9.73 -7.04
N ARG A 78 24.91 -10.74 -7.28
CA ARG A 78 23.65 -10.58 -8.01
C ARG A 78 22.62 -9.84 -7.18
N VAL A 79 21.77 -9.04 -7.83
CA VAL A 79 20.80 -8.18 -7.17
C VAL A 79 19.42 -8.42 -7.75
N CYS A 80 18.50 -8.92 -6.92
CA CYS A 80 17.07 -9.07 -7.23
C CYS A 80 16.27 -8.01 -6.47
N HIS A 81 15.74 -7.00 -7.15
CA HIS A 81 14.94 -5.95 -6.50
C HIS A 81 13.51 -6.44 -6.32
N LEU A 82 13.14 -6.76 -5.08
CA LEU A 82 11.78 -7.15 -4.70
C LEU A 82 10.94 -5.90 -4.45
N VAL A 83 9.74 -5.86 -4.99
CA VAL A 83 8.85 -4.70 -5.07
C VAL A 83 9.43 -3.61 -5.97
N ALA A 84 8.96 -3.57 -7.19
CA ALA A 84 9.40 -2.62 -8.21
C ALA A 84 9.34 -1.16 -7.73
N PRO A 85 10.42 -0.39 -7.89
CA PRO A 85 10.35 1.03 -7.57
C PRO A 85 9.42 1.75 -8.56
N GLN A 86 8.50 2.56 -8.06
CA GLN A 86 7.45 3.24 -8.86
C GLN A 86 8.05 4.35 -9.75
N LEU A 87 9.03 4.02 -10.58
CA LEU A 87 9.68 4.98 -11.48
C LEU A 87 8.73 5.48 -12.59
N TRP A 88 7.71 4.70 -12.90
CA TRP A 88 6.65 5.08 -13.84
C TRP A 88 5.76 6.21 -13.30
N ALA A 89 5.61 6.29 -11.98
CA ALA A 89 4.80 7.33 -11.33
C ALA A 89 5.59 8.61 -11.05
N TRP A 90 6.88 8.47 -10.71
CA TRP A 90 7.74 9.61 -10.37
C TRP A 90 9.23 9.23 -10.49
N GLY A 91 9.97 10.00 -11.24
CA GLY A 91 11.42 9.86 -11.37
C GLY A 91 11.91 8.86 -12.42
N PRO A 92 11.36 8.85 -13.64
CA PRO A 92 11.81 7.96 -14.73
C PRO A 92 13.30 8.12 -15.06
N TRP A 93 13.89 9.28 -14.79
CA TRP A 93 15.34 9.53 -14.95
C TRP A 93 16.22 8.62 -14.07
N ARG A 94 15.67 7.99 -13.02
CA ARG A 94 16.39 7.04 -12.17
C ARG A 94 16.50 5.63 -12.78
N LEU A 95 15.87 5.40 -13.91
CA LEU A 95 15.89 4.09 -14.59
C LEU A 95 17.32 3.62 -14.91
N ASN A 96 18.18 4.51 -15.40
CA ASN A 96 19.59 4.18 -15.67
C ASN A 96 20.34 3.75 -14.40
N LYS A 97 19.98 4.32 -13.25
CA LYS A 97 20.55 3.90 -11.97
C LYS A 97 20.05 2.50 -11.57
N LEU A 98 18.77 2.23 -11.72
CA LEU A 98 18.20 0.90 -11.46
C LEU A 98 18.86 -0.15 -12.34
N ARG A 99 18.93 0.08 -13.65
CA ARG A 99 19.55 -0.83 -14.64
C ARG A 99 20.98 -1.21 -14.28
N ARG A 100 21.76 -0.28 -13.73
CA ARG A 100 23.15 -0.52 -13.30
C ARG A 100 23.29 -1.24 -11.96
N CYS A 101 22.22 -1.25 -11.15
CA CYS A 101 22.26 -1.76 -9.79
C CYS A 101 21.48 -3.07 -9.61
N THR A 102 20.79 -3.57 -10.64
CA THR A 102 19.82 -4.67 -10.50
C THR A 102 19.94 -5.64 -11.67
N ASP A 103 19.86 -6.93 -11.39
CA ASP A 103 19.82 -7.99 -12.41
C ASP A 103 18.38 -8.39 -12.75
N CYS A 104 17.47 -8.26 -11.77
CA CYS A 104 16.05 -8.58 -11.94
C CYS A 104 15.20 -7.71 -11.02
N VAL A 105 14.01 -7.34 -11.48
CA VAL A 105 12.97 -6.63 -10.71
C VAL A 105 11.75 -7.52 -10.60
N LEU A 106 11.26 -7.76 -9.39
CA LEU A 106 10.01 -8.46 -9.12
C LEU A 106 8.91 -7.44 -8.89
N CYS A 107 7.93 -7.44 -9.79
CA CYS A 107 6.86 -6.44 -9.87
C CYS A 107 5.61 -6.93 -9.14
N LEU A 108 4.94 -6.03 -8.45
CA LEU A 108 3.66 -6.31 -7.78
C LEU A 108 2.44 -5.85 -8.60
N LEU A 109 2.64 -4.98 -9.59
CA LEU A 109 1.58 -4.48 -10.46
C LEU A 109 1.77 -5.05 -11.87
N PRO A 110 0.71 -5.59 -12.51
CA PRO A 110 0.84 -6.34 -13.79
C PRO A 110 1.50 -5.54 -14.90
N PHE A 111 1.18 -4.24 -15.01
CA PHE A 111 1.72 -3.37 -16.07
C PHE A 111 3.21 -3.03 -15.88
N GLU A 112 3.75 -3.18 -14.65
CA GLU A 112 5.15 -2.85 -14.35
C GLU A 112 6.12 -3.75 -15.10
N GLU A 113 5.80 -5.04 -15.25
CA GLU A 113 6.63 -5.98 -15.98
C GLU A 113 6.91 -5.50 -17.40
N LYS A 114 5.83 -5.19 -18.14
CA LYS A 114 5.96 -4.65 -19.49
C LYS A 114 6.68 -3.30 -19.49
N TRP A 115 6.36 -2.41 -18.55
CA TRP A 115 6.97 -1.09 -18.46
C TRP A 115 8.49 -1.15 -18.28
N PHE A 116 8.98 -2.07 -17.45
CA PHE A 116 10.41 -2.28 -17.22
C PHE A 116 11.08 -3.01 -18.37
N ARG A 117 10.48 -4.07 -18.91
CA ARG A 117 11.02 -4.84 -20.04
C ARG A 117 11.18 -3.99 -21.30
N ASP A 118 10.20 -3.16 -21.64
CA ASP A 118 10.26 -2.22 -22.76
C ASP A 118 11.46 -1.24 -22.61
N ARG A 119 11.95 -1.08 -21.38
CA ARG A 119 13.07 -0.21 -21.03
C ARG A 119 14.36 -0.98 -20.71
N GLN A 120 14.46 -2.21 -21.17
CA GLN A 120 15.65 -3.07 -21.02
C GLN A 120 16.02 -3.31 -19.54
N VAL A 121 15.06 -3.40 -18.64
CA VAL A 121 15.22 -3.87 -17.27
C VAL A 121 14.55 -5.23 -17.15
N PRO A 122 15.30 -6.32 -16.85
CA PRO A 122 14.70 -7.62 -16.61
C PRO A 122 13.70 -7.54 -15.46
N ALA A 123 12.45 -7.91 -15.72
CA ALA A 123 11.38 -7.80 -14.73
C ALA A 123 10.39 -8.95 -14.89
N ARG A 124 9.76 -9.34 -13.77
CA ARG A 124 8.69 -10.33 -13.72
C ARG A 124 7.59 -9.86 -12.77
N PHE A 125 6.36 -9.97 -13.19
CA PHE A 125 5.19 -9.83 -12.33
C PHE A 125 5.00 -11.13 -11.54
N ILE A 126 4.82 -11.01 -10.23
CA ILE A 126 4.72 -12.12 -9.29
C ILE A 126 3.41 -12.12 -8.48
N GLY A 127 2.42 -11.31 -8.87
CA GLY A 127 1.25 -11.06 -8.04
C GLY A 127 1.51 -10.02 -6.95
N HIS A 128 0.56 -9.87 -6.02
CA HIS A 128 0.63 -8.88 -4.94
C HIS A 128 0.24 -9.50 -3.59
N PRO A 129 1.08 -9.40 -2.54
CA PRO A 129 0.84 -10.10 -1.25
C PRO A 129 -0.46 -9.69 -0.56
N VAL A 130 -0.99 -8.49 -0.80
CA VAL A 130 -2.31 -8.09 -0.27
C VAL A 130 -3.44 -8.70 -1.10
N ILE A 131 -3.35 -8.65 -2.43
CA ILE A 131 -4.43 -9.13 -3.31
C ILE A 131 -4.52 -10.66 -3.29
N ASN A 132 -3.38 -11.34 -3.31
CA ASN A 132 -3.32 -12.80 -3.36
C ASN A 132 -3.47 -13.47 -1.98
N ARG A 133 -3.45 -12.69 -0.89
CA ARG A 133 -3.70 -13.25 0.44
C ARG A 133 -5.13 -13.79 0.54
N PRO A 134 -5.33 -15.06 0.92
CA PRO A 134 -6.66 -15.61 1.12
C PRO A 134 -7.38 -14.89 2.25
N LEU A 135 -8.71 -14.84 2.18
CA LEU A 135 -9.54 -14.46 3.32
C LEU A 135 -9.60 -15.62 4.31
N ALA A 136 -9.65 -15.32 5.60
CA ALA A 136 -9.89 -16.33 6.61
C ALA A 136 -11.30 -16.92 6.45
N GLU A 137 -11.46 -18.20 6.72
CA GLU A 137 -12.73 -18.91 6.55
C GLU A 137 -13.88 -18.31 7.37
N ASP A 138 -13.57 -17.79 8.54
CA ASP A 138 -14.50 -17.17 9.47
C ASP A 138 -14.81 -15.69 9.15
N THR A 139 -14.20 -15.10 8.12
CA THR A 139 -14.35 -13.66 7.80
C THR A 139 -15.80 -13.23 7.67
N VAL A 140 -16.63 -14.05 7.01
CA VAL A 140 -18.06 -13.73 6.81
C VAL A 140 -18.84 -13.87 8.11
N ALA A 141 -18.53 -14.85 8.93
CA ALA A 141 -19.16 -15.05 10.23
C ALA A 141 -18.87 -13.86 11.15
N ARG A 142 -17.61 -13.44 11.26
CA ARG A 142 -17.21 -12.26 12.04
C ARG A 142 -17.84 -10.97 11.50
N ALA A 143 -17.98 -10.84 10.21
CA ALA A 143 -18.66 -9.70 9.61
C ALA A 143 -20.14 -9.62 10.02
N ALA A 144 -20.80 -10.76 10.25
CA ALA A 144 -22.20 -10.81 10.70
C ALA A 144 -22.39 -10.38 12.16
N GLU A 145 -21.35 -10.36 12.97
CA GLU A 145 -21.36 -9.90 14.37
C GLU A 145 -21.39 -8.36 14.48
N TYR A 146 -21.00 -7.64 13.41
CA TYR A 146 -21.01 -6.18 13.40
C TYR A 146 -22.44 -5.63 13.29
N PRO A 147 -22.68 -4.39 13.78
CA PRO A 147 -24.01 -3.80 13.85
C PRO A 147 -24.76 -3.81 12.52
N ALA A 148 -26.02 -4.21 12.56
CA ALA A 148 -26.91 -4.13 11.40
C ALA A 148 -27.20 -2.67 11.07
N GLY A 149 -27.38 -2.37 9.79
CA GLY A 149 -27.68 -1.01 9.30
C GLY A 149 -27.87 -0.96 7.81
N SER A 150 -28.30 0.19 7.31
CA SER A 150 -28.39 0.45 5.87
C SER A 150 -28.35 1.96 5.62
N PRO A 151 -27.33 2.44 4.88
CA PRO A 151 -26.14 1.73 4.43
C PRO A 151 -25.13 1.44 5.56
N LYS A 152 -24.23 0.48 5.30
CA LYS A 152 -23.08 0.15 6.14
C LYS A 152 -21.82 0.80 5.58
N VAL A 153 -21.24 1.73 6.32
CA VAL A 153 -20.11 2.54 5.86
C VAL A 153 -18.83 2.22 6.63
N LEU A 154 -17.76 1.92 5.92
CA LEU A 154 -16.44 1.67 6.51
C LEU A 154 -15.55 2.90 6.37
N LEU A 155 -14.97 3.38 7.48
CA LEU A 155 -14.01 4.48 7.50
C LEU A 155 -12.60 3.95 7.74
N LEU A 156 -11.68 4.26 6.84
CA LEU A 156 -10.27 3.86 6.89
C LEU A 156 -9.39 5.11 6.85
N PRO A 157 -9.08 5.72 8.02
CA PRO A 157 -8.47 7.05 8.10
C PRO A 157 -6.97 7.08 7.81
N GLY A 158 -6.34 5.92 7.61
CA GLY A 158 -4.92 5.77 7.35
C GLY A 158 -4.17 4.95 8.40
N SER A 159 -2.94 4.59 8.09
CA SER A 159 -2.07 3.73 8.90
C SER A 159 -0.98 4.48 9.67
N ARG A 160 -0.89 5.80 9.51
CA ARG A 160 0.08 6.67 10.20
C ARG A 160 -0.62 7.78 10.95
N SER A 161 -0.06 8.19 12.09
CA SER A 161 -0.62 9.26 12.93
C SER A 161 -0.85 10.57 12.16
N SER A 162 0.04 10.92 11.25
CA SER A 162 -0.10 12.11 10.40
C SER A 162 -1.24 12.00 9.38
N GLU A 163 -1.50 10.81 8.85
CA GLU A 163 -2.62 10.52 7.95
C GLU A 163 -3.93 10.61 8.72
N VAL A 164 -4.04 9.92 9.85
CA VAL A 164 -5.22 9.96 10.71
C VAL A 164 -5.54 11.39 11.14
N ARG A 165 -4.56 12.14 11.68
CA ARG A 165 -4.78 13.54 12.09
C ARG A 165 -5.35 14.41 10.97
N ARG A 166 -4.96 14.17 9.75
CA ARG A 166 -5.31 15.00 8.59
C ARG A 166 -6.62 14.58 7.95
N ASN A 167 -6.90 13.29 7.83
CA ASN A 167 -8.04 12.77 7.09
C ASN A 167 -9.26 12.47 7.98
N LEU A 168 -9.08 12.11 9.25
CA LEU A 168 -10.18 11.78 10.16
C LEU A 168 -11.25 12.88 10.24
N PRO A 169 -10.93 14.18 10.42
CA PRO A 169 -11.95 15.23 10.49
C PRO A 169 -12.81 15.32 9.22
N LEU A 170 -12.21 15.05 8.05
CA LEU A 170 -12.92 15.05 6.78
C LEU A 170 -13.85 13.84 6.67
N LEU A 171 -13.38 12.66 7.06
CA LEU A 171 -14.18 11.42 7.01
C LEU A 171 -15.35 11.49 8.00
N LEU A 172 -15.15 12.02 9.20
CA LEU A 172 -16.22 12.20 10.20
C LEU A 172 -17.27 13.20 9.72
N ARG A 173 -16.85 14.30 9.08
CA ARG A 173 -17.78 15.27 8.50
C ARG A 173 -18.58 14.65 7.34
N ALA A 174 -17.94 13.87 6.47
CA ALA A 174 -18.63 13.13 5.42
C ALA A 174 -19.64 12.14 6.01
N LEU A 175 -19.28 11.39 7.04
CA LEU A 175 -20.17 10.47 7.74
C LEU A 175 -21.39 11.21 8.33
N SER A 176 -21.18 12.34 9.02
CA SER A 176 -22.26 13.15 9.60
C SER A 176 -23.29 13.59 8.56
N GLU A 177 -22.82 14.02 7.38
CA GLU A 177 -23.68 14.40 6.26
C GLU A 177 -24.45 13.21 5.70
N MET A 178 -23.85 12.03 5.63
CA MET A 178 -24.53 10.81 5.22
C MET A 178 -25.55 10.34 6.27
N GLN A 179 -25.23 10.43 7.57
CA GLN A 179 -26.14 10.07 8.66
C GLN A 179 -27.39 10.97 8.70
N SER A 180 -27.27 12.23 8.33
CA SER A 180 -28.43 13.13 8.24
C SER A 180 -29.46 12.69 7.19
N ARG A 181 -29.03 11.93 6.18
CA ARG A 181 -29.85 11.42 5.07
C ARG A 181 -30.31 9.98 5.29
N HIS A 182 -29.56 9.20 6.05
CA HIS A 182 -29.80 7.77 6.27
C HIS A 182 -29.92 7.47 7.76
N ARG A 183 -31.12 7.50 8.32
CA ARG A 183 -31.38 7.28 9.77
C ARG A 183 -30.90 5.92 10.29
N ARG A 184 -30.75 4.92 9.42
CA ARG A 184 -30.32 3.54 9.76
C ARG A 184 -28.86 3.27 9.38
N LEU A 185 -28.10 4.32 8.99
CA LEU A 185 -26.69 4.18 8.67
C LEU A 185 -25.92 3.76 9.93
N ASN A 186 -25.14 2.68 9.79
CA ASN A 186 -24.11 2.32 10.74
C ASN A 186 -22.73 2.40 10.08
N ALA A 187 -21.75 2.81 10.85
CA ALA A 187 -20.38 2.96 10.39
C ALA A 187 -19.40 2.22 11.31
N LEU A 188 -18.39 1.59 10.71
CA LEU A 188 -17.18 1.11 11.40
C LEU A 188 -16.01 2.02 11.04
N LEU A 189 -15.19 2.38 12.04
CA LEU A 189 -13.90 2.99 11.82
C LEU A 189 -12.83 2.00 12.29
N VAL A 190 -12.00 1.56 11.37
CA VAL A 190 -10.91 0.64 11.68
C VAL A 190 -9.61 1.42 11.83
N ALA A 191 -9.05 1.41 13.03
CA ALA A 191 -7.71 1.89 13.30
C ALA A 191 -6.68 0.76 13.09
N ALA A 192 -5.55 1.07 12.48
CA ALA A 192 -4.55 0.06 12.13
C ALA A 192 -3.87 -0.59 13.36
N ASN A 193 -3.89 0.09 14.51
CA ASN A 193 -3.38 -0.41 15.80
C ASN A 193 -3.99 0.34 16.98
N ALA A 194 -3.70 -0.12 18.19
CA ALA A 194 -4.23 0.46 19.43
C ALA A 194 -3.83 1.94 19.65
N GLU A 195 -2.60 2.32 19.27
CA GLU A 195 -2.14 3.72 19.39
C GLU A 195 -2.95 4.66 18.48
N LEU A 196 -3.22 4.21 17.25
CA LEU A 196 -4.07 4.97 16.33
C LEU A 196 -5.52 5.01 16.78
N LEU A 197 -6.02 3.95 17.43
CA LEU A 197 -7.34 3.98 18.04
C LEU A 197 -7.43 5.00 19.16
N GLN A 198 -6.42 5.08 20.02
CA GLN A 198 -6.35 6.11 21.07
C GLN A 198 -6.29 7.53 20.45
N LEU A 199 -5.50 7.70 19.38
CA LEU A 199 -5.47 8.95 18.64
C LEU A 199 -6.84 9.30 18.05
N VAL A 200 -7.55 8.34 17.47
CA VAL A 200 -8.91 8.55 16.94
C VAL A 200 -9.85 8.97 18.08
N ARG A 201 -9.86 8.26 19.20
CA ARG A 201 -10.68 8.60 20.39
C ARG A 201 -10.38 10.01 20.90
N SER A 202 -9.11 10.37 21.05
CA SER A 202 -8.71 11.72 21.51
C SER A 202 -9.14 12.84 20.56
N ARG A 203 -9.39 12.52 19.28
CA ARG A 203 -9.84 13.49 18.27
C ARG A 203 -11.35 13.59 18.15
N ILE A 204 -12.06 12.50 18.42
CA ILE A 204 -13.53 12.50 18.46
C ILE A 204 -14.03 13.13 19.76
N GLY A 205 -13.27 13.00 20.86
CA GLY A 205 -13.69 13.43 22.20
C GLY A 205 -14.61 12.41 22.87
N ASP A 206 -15.31 12.85 23.90
CA ASP A 206 -16.14 11.98 24.75
C ASP A 206 -17.44 11.51 24.07
N SER A 207 -17.85 12.18 23.01
CA SER A 207 -19.09 11.88 22.28
C SER A 207 -18.81 11.23 20.93
N VAL A 208 -18.71 9.90 20.91
CA VAL A 208 -18.68 9.15 19.65
C VAL A 208 -20.02 9.35 18.92
N PRO A 209 -20.03 9.75 17.64
CA PRO A 209 -21.27 9.91 16.88
C PRO A 209 -22.13 8.64 16.94
N SER A 210 -23.45 8.80 17.10
CA SER A 210 -24.37 7.68 17.10
C SER A 210 -24.21 6.83 15.84
N GLY A 211 -24.25 5.50 15.97
CA GLY A 211 -24.04 4.59 14.86
C GLY A 211 -22.59 4.49 14.33
N LEU A 212 -21.62 5.15 14.97
CA LEU A 212 -20.19 4.96 14.67
C LEU A 212 -19.55 4.02 15.71
N HIS A 213 -18.94 2.95 15.24
CA HIS A 213 -18.23 1.97 16.07
C HIS A 213 -16.73 2.01 15.75
N LEU A 214 -15.89 2.02 16.78
CA LEU A 214 -14.43 2.13 16.67
C LEU A 214 -13.80 0.78 16.99
N ILE A 215 -13.04 0.22 16.04
CA ILE A 215 -12.37 -1.08 16.20
C ILE A 215 -10.89 -1.01 15.79
N THR A 216 -10.14 -2.01 16.23
CA THR A 216 -8.77 -2.29 15.75
C THR A 216 -8.68 -3.73 15.26
N GLY A 217 -7.81 -3.97 14.29
CA GLY A 217 -7.69 -5.29 13.68
C GLY A 217 -8.92 -5.63 12.82
N ASP A 218 -9.07 -6.89 12.52
CA ASP A 218 -10.20 -7.49 11.79
C ASP A 218 -10.66 -6.71 10.55
N LEU A 219 -9.69 -6.16 9.81
CA LEU A 219 -9.95 -5.35 8.62
C LEU A 219 -10.75 -6.13 7.58
N ASP A 220 -10.47 -7.42 7.41
CA ASP A 220 -11.12 -8.24 6.39
C ASP A 220 -12.61 -8.44 6.68
N ALA A 221 -13.00 -8.68 7.93
CA ALA A 221 -14.41 -8.77 8.31
C ALA A 221 -15.12 -7.40 8.23
N ALA A 222 -14.44 -6.31 8.61
CA ALA A 222 -14.99 -4.97 8.46
C ALA A 222 -15.23 -4.60 6.98
N ILE A 223 -14.34 -5.01 6.08
CA ILE A 223 -14.54 -4.83 4.63
C ILE A 223 -15.67 -5.75 4.14
N ALA A 224 -15.73 -7.01 4.57
CA ALA A 224 -16.82 -7.92 4.19
C ALA A 224 -18.19 -7.37 4.61
N TRP A 225 -18.28 -6.77 5.81
CA TRP A 225 -19.47 -6.17 6.37
C TRP A 225 -20.00 -4.96 5.60
N CYS A 226 -19.12 -4.09 5.10
CA CYS A 226 -19.54 -2.80 4.57
C CYS A 226 -20.21 -2.90 3.19
N ASP A 227 -21.08 -1.93 2.88
CA ASP A 227 -21.61 -1.68 1.55
C ASP A 227 -20.69 -0.74 0.79
N LEU A 228 -20.11 0.26 1.48
CA LEU A 228 -19.22 1.27 0.92
C LEU A 228 -18.08 1.61 1.88
N ALA A 229 -16.85 1.78 1.35
CA ALA A 229 -15.71 2.25 2.12
C ALA A 229 -15.33 3.70 1.75
N LEU A 230 -15.09 4.54 2.77
CA LEU A 230 -14.38 5.81 2.65
C LEU A 230 -12.94 5.60 3.11
N CYS A 231 -12.00 5.51 2.18
CA CYS A 231 -10.65 5.10 2.50
C CYS A 231 -9.59 6.15 2.11
N VAL A 232 -8.59 6.28 2.96
CA VAL A 232 -7.39 7.05 2.64
C VAL A 232 -6.56 6.30 1.60
N SER A 233 -6.11 7.03 0.56
CA SER A 233 -5.28 6.44 -0.50
C SER A 233 -4.01 5.83 0.07
N GLY A 234 -3.80 4.56 -0.19
CA GLY A 234 -2.68 3.74 0.26
C GLY A 234 -2.93 2.28 -0.02
N THR A 235 -2.13 1.41 0.56
CA THR A 235 -2.22 -0.05 0.40
C THR A 235 -3.60 -0.60 0.81
N VAL A 236 -4.25 0.02 1.80
CA VAL A 236 -5.59 -0.39 2.26
C VAL A 236 -6.65 -0.36 1.16
N SER A 237 -6.48 0.46 0.12
CA SER A 237 -7.37 0.43 -1.04
C SER A 237 -7.29 -0.88 -1.82
N LEU A 238 -6.17 -1.61 -1.74
CA LEU A 238 -6.04 -2.96 -2.29
C LEU A 238 -6.74 -4.02 -1.43
N ASP A 239 -6.76 -3.85 -0.10
CA ASP A 239 -7.55 -4.73 0.77
C ASP A 239 -9.05 -4.62 0.45
N VAL A 240 -9.56 -3.40 0.23
CA VAL A 240 -10.94 -3.14 -0.20
C VAL A 240 -11.19 -3.68 -1.61
N THR A 241 -10.23 -3.49 -2.54
CA THR A 241 -10.30 -4.01 -3.92
C THR A 241 -10.35 -5.54 -3.93
N ARG A 242 -9.55 -6.22 -3.10
CA ARG A 242 -9.50 -7.68 -2.99
C ARG A 242 -10.87 -8.29 -2.71
N GLN A 243 -11.72 -7.60 -1.96
CA GLN A 243 -13.09 -8.01 -1.69
C GLN A 243 -14.11 -7.36 -2.64
N ALA A 244 -13.64 -6.67 -3.68
CA ALA A 244 -14.46 -5.98 -4.68
C ALA A 244 -15.53 -5.05 -4.08
N LYS A 245 -15.25 -4.41 -2.93
CA LYS A 245 -16.18 -3.51 -2.28
C LYS A 245 -16.09 -2.10 -2.87
N PRO A 246 -17.22 -1.48 -3.22
CA PRO A 246 -17.26 -0.08 -3.65
C PRO A 246 -16.61 0.85 -2.63
N MET A 247 -15.88 1.85 -3.11
CA MET A 247 -15.18 2.78 -2.23
C MET A 247 -15.10 4.18 -2.81
N VAL A 248 -14.82 5.16 -1.95
CA VAL A 248 -14.38 6.51 -2.31
C VAL A 248 -12.99 6.72 -1.70
N GLY A 249 -12.02 7.05 -2.54
CA GLY A 249 -10.65 7.28 -2.11
C GLY A 249 -10.36 8.75 -1.84
N VAL A 250 -9.74 9.06 -0.72
CA VAL A 250 -9.36 10.44 -0.35
C VAL A 250 -7.94 10.48 0.21
N TYR A 251 -7.23 11.57 -0.04
CA TYR A 251 -5.97 11.86 0.63
C TYR A 251 -5.80 13.35 0.80
N LYS A 252 -6.07 13.82 2.02
CA LYS A 252 -5.94 15.23 2.35
C LYS A 252 -4.46 15.61 2.51
N VAL A 253 -4.05 16.68 1.85
CA VAL A 253 -2.66 17.17 1.87
C VAL A 253 -2.63 18.64 2.30
N SER A 254 -1.43 19.09 2.73
CA SER A 254 -1.21 20.53 2.90
C SER A 254 -1.13 21.24 1.56
N PRO A 255 -1.39 22.56 1.48
CA PRO A 255 -1.27 23.33 0.24
C PRO A 255 0.10 23.15 -0.43
N LEU A 256 1.18 23.20 0.33
CA LEU A 256 2.54 23.03 -0.20
C LEU A 256 2.74 21.63 -0.80
N SER A 257 2.24 20.59 -0.14
CA SER A 257 2.31 19.21 -0.64
C SER A 257 1.43 19.02 -1.88
N TYR A 258 0.31 19.74 -1.98
CA TYR A 258 -0.59 19.69 -3.14
C TYR A 258 0.11 20.16 -4.41
N PHE A 259 0.71 21.34 -4.37
CA PHE A 259 1.44 21.88 -5.53
C PHE A 259 2.66 21.01 -5.88
N GLY A 260 3.44 20.57 -4.91
CA GLY A 260 4.57 19.68 -5.11
C GLY A 260 4.18 18.34 -5.74
N SER A 261 3.07 17.73 -5.32
CA SER A 261 2.60 16.45 -5.87
C SER A 261 2.13 16.57 -7.33
N ARG A 262 1.53 17.69 -7.71
CA ARG A 262 1.10 17.92 -9.11
C ARG A 262 2.28 18.05 -10.08
N LEU A 263 3.41 18.59 -9.62
CA LEU A 263 4.61 18.72 -10.43
C LEU A 263 5.39 17.40 -10.57
N LEU A 264 5.38 16.57 -9.53
CA LEU A 264 6.24 15.40 -9.45
C LEU A 264 5.59 14.10 -9.96
N LEU A 265 4.26 14.01 -9.92
CA LEU A 265 3.54 12.80 -10.28
C LEU A 265 3.07 12.87 -11.74
N THR A 266 3.49 11.86 -12.52
CA THR A 266 3.21 11.77 -13.96
C THR A 266 1.95 10.98 -14.30
N THR A 267 1.34 10.31 -13.31
CA THR A 267 0.14 9.49 -13.52
C THR A 267 -1.15 10.29 -13.36
N PRO A 268 -2.17 10.09 -14.21
CA PRO A 268 -3.46 10.77 -14.09
C PRO A 268 -4.28 10.26 -12.88
N ASN A 269 -4.10 9.01 -12.50
CA ASN A 269 -4.75 8.36 -11.36
C ASN A 269 -3.77 8.21 -10.21
N ARG A 270 -4.28 8.25 -8.98
CA ARG A 270 -3.47 8.19 -7.74
C ARG A 270 -3.87 7.03 -6.83
N LEU A 271 -5.13 6.60 -6.91
CA LEU A 271 -5.61 5.45 -6.16
C LEU A 271 -5.22 4.17 -6.88
N LEU A 272 -4.69 3.20 -6.15
CA LEU A 272 -4.16 1.96 -6.73
C LEU A 272 -5.14 1.22 -7.64
N PRO A 273 -6.43 1.00 -7.29
CA PRO A 273 -7.36 0.36 -8.21
C PRO A 273 -7.58 1.14 -9.52
N ASN A 274 -7.55 2.47 -9.50
CA ASN A 274 -7.64 3.28 -10.71
C ASN A 274 -6.36 3.18 -11.57
N ILE A 275 -5.20 3.13 -10.93
CA ILE A 275 -3.91 2.90 -11.60
C ILE A 275 -3.92 1.54 -12.28
N LEU A 276 -4.34 0.49 -11.58
CA LEU A 276 -4.42 -0.88 -12.09
C LEU A 276 -5.42 -1.01 -13.25
N ALA A 277 -6.56 -0.34 -13.15
CA ALA A 277 -7.56 -0.31 -14.21
C ALA A 277 -7.15 0.56 -15.43
N GLY A 278 -6.11 1.39 -15.32
CA GLY A 278 -5.73 2.37 -16.33
C GLY A 278 -6.78 3.48 -16.54
N ARG A 279 -7.83 3.49 -15.75
CA ARG A 279 -8.94 4.46 -15.81
C ARG A 279 -9.55 4.68 -14.44
N ARG A 280 -10.34 5.73 -14.29
CA ARG A 280 -11.05 6.00 -13.03
C ARG A 280 -12.27 5.08 -12.91
N ILE A 281 -12.18 4.05 -12.07
CA ILE A 281 -13.27 3.14 -11.68
C ILE A 281 -13.78 3.41 -10.27
N VAL A 282 -13.01 4.13 -9.47
CA VAL A 282 -13.31 4.55 -8.10
C VAL A 282 -13.27 6.07 -8.05
N PRO A 283 -14.27 6.74 -7.46
CA PRO A 283 -14.17 8.16 -7.16
C PRO A 283 -12.93 8.45 -6.31
N GLU A 284 -12.04 9.32 -6.78
CA GLU A 284 -10.81 9.64 -6.05
C GLU A 284 -10.62 11.14 -5.89
N PHE A 285 -10.32 11.54 -4.66
CA PHE A 285 -9.98 12.89 -4.23
C PHE A 285 -8.54 12.87 -3.69
N VAL A 286 -7.58 12.71 -4.61
CA VAL A 286 -6.15 12.51 -4.28
C VAL A 286 -5.27 13.29 -5.27
N PRO A 287 -4.53 14.31 -4.84
CA PRO A 287 -4.56 14.96 -3.53
C PRO A 287 -5.80 15.84 -3.33
N HIS A 288 -6.24 16.01 -2.09
CA HIS A 288 -7.43 16.79 -1.73
C HIS A 288 -7.09 17.92 -0.76
N MET A 289 -7.61 19.14 -1.03
CA MET A 289 -7.51 20.29 -0.12
C MET A 289 -8.87 20.78 0.36
N GLY A 290 -9.94 20.35 -0.31
CA GLY A 290 -11.31 20.80 -0.06
C GLY A 290 -11.95 20.26 1.22
N GLY A 291 -13.23 20.54 1.35
CA GLY A 291 -14.11 20.02 2.40
C GLY A 291 -14.57 18.59 2.15
N ALA A 292 -15.50 18.13 3.00
CA ALA A 292 -16.07 16.78 2.90
C ALA A 292 -17.14 16.65 1.80
N GLU A 293 -17.64 17.76 1.29
CA GLU A 293 -18.78 17.79 0.38
C GLU A 293 -18.61 16.90 -0.85
N PRO A 294 -17.56 17.03 -1.69
CA PRO A 294 -17.43 16.18 -2.86
C PRO A 294 -17.26 14.69 -2.51
N VAL A 295 -16.72 14.40 -1.31
CA VAL A 295 -16.49 13.01 -0.86
C VAL A 295 -17.81 12.33 -0.51
N TRP A 296 -18.65 12.98 0.33
CA TRP A 296 -19.92 12.39 0.68
C TRP A 296 -20.90 12.39 -0.50
N GLN A 297 -20.88 13.39 -1.38
CA GLN A 297 -21.70 13.40 -2.61
C GLN A 297 -21.36 12.23 -3.53
N ALA A 298 -20.06 11.92 -3.69
CA ALA A 298 -19.64 10.75 -4.46
C ALA A 298 -20.10 9.44 -3.81
N ALA A 299 -20.06 9.35 -2.47
CA ALA A 299 -20.59 8.21 -1.73
C ALA A 299 -22.09 8.05 -1.93
N GLU A 300 -22.87 9.13 -1.80
CA GLU A 300 -24.32 9.15 -2.03
C GLU A 300 -24.67 8.77 -3.48
N THR A 301 -23.89 9.24 -4.45
CA THR A 301 -24.09 8.91 -5.86
C THR A 301 -23.94 7.40 -6.12
N LEU A 302 -23.04 6.73 -5.41
CA LEU A 302 -22.92 5.27 -5.47
C LEU A 302 -24.08 4.59 -4.76
N LEU A 303 -24.42 5.01 -3.54
CA LEU A 303 -25.45 4.37 -2.72
C LEU A 303 -26.87 4.54 -3.27
N ALA A 304 -27.15 5.65 -3.96
CA ALA A 304 -28.46 5.95 -4.52
C ALA A 304 -28.86 5.02 -5.69
N ASP A 305 -27.91 4.34 -6.31
CA ASP A 305 -28.15 3.53 -7.51
C ASP A 305 -27.48 2.17 -7.40
N GLN A 306 -28.30 1.13 -7.24
CA GLN A 306 -27.82 -0.25 -7.14
C GLN A 306 -27.09 -0.72 -8.41
N ALA A 307 -27.43 -0.20 -9.58
CA ALA A 307 -26.71 -0.53 -10.81
C ALA A 307 -25.29 0.05 -10.80
N ARG A 308 -25.12 1.28 -10.26
CA ARG A 308 -23.80 1.89 -10.07
C ARG A 308 -22.95 1.13 -9.05
N MET A 309 -23.56 0.68 -7.95
CA MET A 309 -22.86 -0.15 -6.96
C MET A 309 -22.38 -1.47 -7.59
N ARG A 310 -23.21 -2.14 -8.36
CA ARG A 310 -22.83 -3.37 -9.11
C ARG A 310 -21.72 -3.08 -10.11
N ALA A 311 -21.85 -2.05 -10.91
CA ALA A 311 -20.83 -1.66 -11.88
C ALA A 311 -19.48 -1.36 -11.25
N ALA A 312 -19.46 -0.68 -10.07
CA ALA A 312 -18.26 -0.44 -9.30
C ALA A 312 -17.63 -1.75 -8.79
N THR A 313 -18.45 -2.66 -8.25
CA THR A 313 -18.00 -4.00 -7.83
C THR A 313 -17.40 -4.79 -8.99
N ASP A 314 -18.05 -4.82 -10.16
CA ASP A 314 -17.58 -5.56 -11.33
C ASP A 314 -16.29 -4.95 -11.91
N ALA A 315 -16.18 -3.63 -11.91
CA ALA A 315 -14.94 -2.96 -12.30
C ALA A 315 -13.76 -3.32 -11.38
N LEU A 316 -14.01 -3.42 -10.07
CA LEU A 316 -13.00 -3.86 -9.10
C LEU A 316 -12.64 -5.34 -9.28
N ARG A 317 -13.61 -6.22 -9.57
CA ARG A 317 -13.34 -7.62 -9.93
C ARG A 317 -12.45 -7.73 -11.15
N GLY A 318 -12.69 -6.92 -12.18
CA GLY A 318 -11.84 -6.89 -13.38
C GLY A 318 -10.39 -6.54 -13.10
N VAL A 319 -10.12 -5.70 -12.09
CA VAL A 319 -8.75 -5.38 -11.65
C VAL A 319 -8.04 -6.58 -11.03
N LEU A 320 -8.78 -7.54 -10.47
CA LEU A 320 -8.23 -8.72 -9.80
C LEU A 320 -7.84 -9.85 -10.76
N GLU A 321 -8.37 -9.86 -12.00
CA GLU A 321 -8.14 -10.94 -12.96
C GLU A 321 -6.65 -11.25 -13.22
N PRO A 322 -5.77 -10.25 -13.42
CA PRO A 322 -4.35 -10.52 -13.64
C PRO A 322 -3.62 -11.17 -12.46
N TYR A 323 -4.22 -11.14 -11.26
CA TYR A 323 -3.62 -11.68 -10.04
C TYR A 323 -3.98 -13.14 -9.78
N ARG A 324 -4.95 -13.69 -10.53
CA ARG A 324 -5.38 -15.08 -10.34
C ARG A 324 -4.26 -16.07 -10.60
N GLY A 325 -4.13 -17.05 -9.73
CA GLY A 325 -3.14 -18.12 -9.85
C GLY A 325 -1.71 -17.74 -9.45
N HIS A 326 -1.46 -16.48 -9.05
CA HIS A 326 -0.16 -16.09 -8.52
C HIS A 326 -0.02 -16.39 -7.02
N ASP A 327 1.13 -16.91 -6.65
CA ASP A 327 1.64 -16.94 -5.27
C ASP A 327 2.88 -16.04 -5.18
N PRO A 328 2.71 -14.78 -4.71
CA PRO A 328 3.80 -13.82 -4.68
C PRO A 328 5.01 -14.26 -3.83
N ALA A 329 4.78 -15.04 -2.78
CA ALA A 329 5.84 -15.50 -1.90
C ALA A 329 6.67 -16.59 -2.57
N GLU A 330 5.99 -17.61 -3.13
CA GLU A 330 6.64 -18.71 -3.83
C GLU A 330 7.36 -18.23 -5.09
N GLU A 331 6.70 -17.41 -5.92
CA GLU A 331 7.31 -16.89 -7.15
C GLU A 331 8.52 -16.00 -6.87
N ALA A 332 8.47 -15.18 -5.81
CA ALA A 332 9.62 -14.39 -5.39
C ALA A 332 10.77 -15.29 -4.92
N ALA A 333 10.47 -16.29 -4.08
CA ALA A 333 11.47 -17.22 -3.58
C ALA A 333 12.17 -17.98 -4.71
N GLN A 334 11.40 -18.52 -5.66
CA GLN A 334 11.94 -19.22 -6.83
C GLN A 334 12.82 -18.32 -7.68
N ALA A 335 12.38 -17.12 -8.02
CA ALA A 335 13.17 -16.17 -8.81
C ALA A 335 14.50 -15.79 -8.12
N ILE A 336 14.47 -15.56 -6.82
CA ILE A 336 15.63 -15.24 -6.00
C ILE A 336 16.61 -16.42 -5.95
N LEU A 337 16.11 -17.65 -5.73
CA LEU A 337 16.94 -18.87 -5.68
C LEU A 337 17.59 -19.17 -7.03
N ARG A 338 16.86 -19.06 -8.15
CA ARG A 338 17.41 -19.20 -9.50
C ARG A 338 18.55 -18.19 -9.73
N LEU A 339 18.29 -16.92 -9.40
CA LEU A 339 19.31 -15.89 -9.53
C LEU A 339 20.54 -16.20 -8.68
N ALA A 340 20.36 -16.69 -7.45
CA ALA A 340 21.49 -17.08 -6.57
C ALA A 340 22.32 -18.21 -7.17
N ARG A 341 21.70 -19.16 -7.87
CA ARG A 341 22.37 -20.29 -8.56
C ARG A 341 23.01 -19.89 -9.90
N GLY A 342 22.71 -18.74 -10.43
CA GLY A 342 23.21 -18.29 -11.72
C GLY A 342 22.30 -18.58 -12.89
N GLU A 343 21.14 -19.01 -12.61
CA GLU A 343 20.10 -19.31 -13.59
C GLU A 343 19.32 -18.03 -13.97
N ASN A 344 18.52 -18.13 -15.02
CA ASN A 344 17.64 -17.02 -15.41
C ASN A 344 16.48 -16.87 -14.40
N PRO A 345 16.38 -15.77 -13.65
CA PRO A 345 15.31 -15.57 -12.66
C PRO A 345 13.93 -15.38 -13.29
N LEU A 346 13.86 -15.16 -14.60
CA LEU A 346 12.61 -14.87 -15.33
C LEU A 346 12.03 -16.11 -16.03
N SER A 347 12.74 -17.24 -16.03
CA SER A 347 12.17 -18.49 -16.55
C SER A 347 11.05 -18.98 -15.62
N SER A 348 9.96 -19.44 -16.23
CA SER A 348 8.85 -20.12 -15.52
C SER A 348 9.28 -21.47 -14.99
#